data_ef202ff9f0bdc9eb0133aeb4aec78ec1
#
_entry.id   ef202ff9f0bdc9eb0133aeb4aec78ec1
#
_cell.length_a   1.000
_cell.length_b   1.000
_cell.length_c   1.000
_cell.angle_alpha   90.00
_cell.angle_beta   90.00
_cell.angle_gamma   90.00
#
_symmetry.space_group_name_H-M   'P 1'
#
loop_
_entity.id
_entity.type
_entity.pdbx_description
1 polymer ?
#
loop_
_entity_poly.entity_id
_entity_poly.type
_entity_poly.pdbx_seq_one_letter_code
_entity_poly.pdbx_strand_id
1 'polypeptide(L)'
;MSDDVKVLVSYKQLIRMTFLPQYIKNPRDKQVVCLSIQTRSSYYNLQVKEIPPPPSVRYSLYSSSKEYDIMTSTSRNVAELEIEDIEGIGPTTARKMKEAGISSVMELATSIPEELATDLGGSKETAATFIMAAQKLLRESGILDNEFTTADVELEKRKSLLRCSTGAKSLDELLLGGIETQAITEFYGEFGSGKSQICHTLCVTAQLPVEQGGLGAGAILIDTEGTFRPERVDQIARARGLDPNEILKRVAICKAYNSSHLELIVKSMGKYIDDFKAKMIIIDSIISLHRAEFAGRGTLADRQQRLNGIMHKLVKIAEIYNVAIIVTNQVQSTPDTFFGDPTKPAGGNVIGHASTYRIYLRKAGNDRIAKIIDSPYHPYSDVRFTVNEKGIDDLDSEAPKKRSAREKDED
;
A
#
# COMPACT_ATOMS: atom_id res chain seq x y z
N MET A 1 -34.16 -5.97 -46.30
CA MET A 1 -33.80 -7.28 -45.71
C MET A 1 -32.53 -7.02 -44.92
N SER A 2 -32.65 -6.89 -43.60
CA SER A 2 -31.57 -6.62 -42.69
C SER A 2 -31.05 -7.96 -42.19
N ASP A 3 -29.81 -8.30 -42.55
CA ASP A 3 -29.14 -9.48 -42.01
C ASP A 3 -28.55 -9.12 -40.64
N ASP A 4 -29.29 -9.45 -39.60
CA ASP A 4 -28.84 -9.42 -38.23
C ASP A 4 -27.84 -10.59 -38.02
N VAL A 5 -26.53 -10.30 -37.94
CA VAL A 5 -25.53 -11.27 -37.56
C VAL A 5 -25.55 -11.43 -36.04
N LYS A 6 -26.20 -12.49 -35.54
CA LYS A 6 -26.15 -12.88 -34.13
C LYS A 6 -24.89 -13.71 -33.89
N VAL A 7 -23.92 -13.14 -33.17
CA VAL A 7 -22.77 -13.90 -32.69
C VAL A 7 -23.10 -14.46 -31.30
N LEU A 8 -23.36 -15.77 -31.23
CA LEU A 8 -23.53 -16.52 -29.97
C LEU A 8 -22.18 -16.99 -29.45
N VAL A 9 -21.69 -16.35 -28.39
CA VAL A 9 -20.47 -16.79 -27.71
C VAL A 9 -20.87 -17.38 -26.36
N SER A 10 -20.40 -18.59 -26.03
CA SER A 10 -20.72 -19.22 -24.75
C SER A 10 -20.00 -18.52 -23.59
N TYR A 11 -20.65 -18.44 -22.42
CA TYR A 11 -20.14 -17.79 -21.21
C TYR A 11 -18.69 -18.21 -20.81
N LYS A 12 -18.29 -19.44 -21.08
CA LYS A 12 -16.91 -19.93 -20.83
C LYS A 12 -15.87 -19.31 -21.77
N GLN A 13 -16.26 -18.76 -22.91
CA GLN A 13 -15.36 -18.09 -23.86
C GLN A 13 -15.20 -16.61 -23.59
N LEU A 14 -16.22 -15.93 -22.99
CA LEU A 14 -16.16 -14.51 -22.63
C LEU A 14 -15.12 -14.19 -21.53
N ILE A 15 -14.92 -15.09 -20.57
CA ILE A 15 -13.96 -14.90 -19.45
C ILE A 15 -12.48 -14.83 -19.92
N ARG A 16 -12.20 -15.15 -21.18
CA ARG A 16 -10.83 -15.14 -21.75
C ARG A 16 -10.61 -14.09 -22.84
N MET A 17 -11.54 -13.16 -23.02
CA MET A 17 -11.47 -12.13 -24.07
C MET A 17 -11.24 -10.75 -23.46
N THR A 18 -10.15 -10.11 -23.85
CA THR A 18 -9.88 -8.69 -23.51
C THR A 18 -10.40 -7.87 -24.69
N PHE A 19 -11.37 -6.99 -24.43
CA PHE A 19 -11.87 -6.04 -25.41
C PHE A 19 -11.05 -4.75 -25.33
N LEU A 20 -10.30 -4.44 -26.38
CA LEU A 20 -9.64 -3.13 -26.53
C LEU A 20 -10.38 -2.36 -27.63
N PRO A 21 -11.15 -1.31 -27.31
CA PRO A 21 -11.71 -0.42 -28.32
C PRO A 21 -10.58 0.48 -28.86
N GLN A 22 -10.25 0.32 -30.14
CA GLN A 22 -9.40 1.27 -30.85
C GLN A 22 -10.29 2.21 -31.69
N TYR A 23 -10.24 3.51 -31.37
CA TYR A 23 -10.90 4.56 -32.16
C TYR A 23 -9.95 5.02 -33.24
N ILE A 24 -10.30 4.79 -34.51
CA ILE A 24 -9.57 5.36 -35.66
C ILE A 24 -10.40 6.50 -36.22
N LYS A 25 -9.84 7.72 -36.21
CA LYS A 25 -10.44 8.88 -36.87
C LYS A 25 -10.24 8.76 -38.39
N ASN A 26 -11.35 8.68 -39.13
CA ASN A 26 -11.30 8.75 -40.58
C ASN A 26 -11.42 10.24 -41.04
N PRO A 27 -10.67 10.70 -42.10
CA PRO A 27 -10.64 12.10 -42.54
C PRO A 27 -11.97 12.66 -43.05
N ARG A 28 -13.06 11.92 -43.02
CA ARG A 28 -14.41 12.33 -43.43
C ARG A 28 -15.44 12.35 -42.32
N ASP A 29 -15.07 12.67 -41.08
CA ASP A 29 -15.98 12.83 -39.92
C ASP A 29 -16.88 11.64 -39.57
N LYS A 30 -16.56 10.42 -39.97
CA LYS A 30 -17.27 9.20 -39.57
C LYS A 30 -16.42 8.42 -38.58
N GLN A 31 -16.96 8.18 -37.37
CA GLN A 31 -16.30 7.30 -36.35
C GLN A 31 -16.53 5.83 -36.73
N VAL A 32 -15.46 5.10 -36.93
CA VAL A 32 -15.49 3.65 -37.14
C VAL A 32 -14.98 2.98 -35.83
N VAL A 33 -15.84 2.16 -35.24
CA VAL A 33 -15.46 1.35 -34.07
C VAL A 33 -14.93 0.00 -34.58
N CYS A 34 -13.62 -0.23 -34.41
CA CYS A 34 -13.03 -1.53 -34.68
C CYS A 34 -12.95 -2.32 -33.35
N LEU A 35 -13.60 -3.46 -33.29
CA LEU A 35 -13.46 -4.41 -32.19
C LEU A 35 -12.42 -5.45 -32.58
N SER A 36 -11.29 -5.51 -31.91
CA SER A 36 -10.33 -6.60 -32.04
C SER A 36 -10.49 -7.60 -30.91
N ILE A 37 -10.61 -8.87 -31.26
CA ILE A 37 -10.71 -9.97 -30.31
C ILE A 37 -9.39 -10.72 -30.33
N GLN A 38 -8.71 -10.75 -29.20
CA GLN A 38 -7.45 -11.48 -29.04
C GLN A 38 -7.72 -12.83 -28.35
N THR A 39 -7.41 -13.93 -29.04
CA THR A 39 -7.35 -15.27 -28.42
C THR A 39 -5.89 -15.69 -28.27
N ARG A 40 -5.59 -16.68 -27.43
CA ARG A 40 -4.21 -17.14 -27.16
C ARG A 40 -3.40 -17.58 -28.38
N SER A 41 -4.00 -17.75 -29.55
CA SER A 41 -3.34 -18.27 -30.75
C SER A 41 -3.65 -17.55 -32.06
N SER A 42 -4.55 -16.58 -32.13
CA SER A 42 -4.91 -15.91 -33.38
C SER A 42 -5.56 -14.55 -33.17
N TYR A 43 -5.29 -13.61 -34.09
CA TYR A 43 -5.96 -12.31 -34.17
C TYR A 43 -7.07 -12.39 -35.22
N TYR A 44 -8.27 -11.95 -34.87
CA TYR A 44 -9.37 -11.77 -35.79
C TYR A 44 -9.76 -10.30 -35.83
N ASN A 45 -9.70 -9.67 -37.00
CA ASN A 45 -10.19 -8.33 -37.24
C ASN A 45 -11.60 -8.44 -37.83
N LEU A 46 -12.60 -7.99 -37.05
CA LEU A 46 -13.96 -7.79 -37.53
C LEU A 46 -14.12 -6.35 -37.95
N GLN A 47 -14.27 -6.09 -39.26
CA GLN A 47 -14.70 -4.80 -39.77
C GLN A 47 -16.22 -4.71 -39.70
N VAL A 48 -16.75 -3.82 -38.87
CA VAL A 48 -18.18 -3.49 -38.87
C VAL A 48 -18.41 -2.26 -39.75
N LYS A 49 -19.16 -2.42 -40.81
CA LYS A 49 -19.56 -1.30 -41.69
C LYS A 49 -20.63 -0.45 -40.98
N GLU A 50 -20.41 0.85 -41.05
CA GLU A 50 -21.26 2.00 -40.77
C GLU A 50 -22.49 1.79 -39.88
N ILE A 51 -22.47 2.37 -38.67
CA ILE A 51 -23.63 2.57 -37.81
C ILE A 51 -23.80 4.08 -37.57
N PRO A 52 -24.94 4.71 -37.82
CA PRO A 52 -25.20 6.09 -37.41
C PRO A 52 -25.24 6.19 -35.88
N PRO A 53 -24.91 7.35 -35.28
CA PRO A 53 -24.85 7.50 -33.83
C PRO A 53 -26.24 7.22 -33.25
N PRO A 54 -26.36 6.29 -32.26
CA PRO A 54 -27.62 5.96 -31.65
C PRO A 54 -28.00 7.00 -30.59
N PRO A 55 -29.31 7.31 -30.51
CA PRO A 55 -29.83 7.86 -29.26
C PRO A 55 -29.86 6.74 -28.23
N SER A 56 -29.14 6.88 -27.14
CA SER A 56 -29.15 6.03 -25.94
C SER A 56 -29.33 4.52 -26.17
N VAL A 57 -28.23 3.77 -26.30
CA VAL A 57 -28.28 2.31 -26.43
C VAL A 57 -28.36 1.67 -25.06
N ARG A 58 -29.47 0.95 -24.80
CA ARG A 58 -29.56 -0.04 -23.71
C ARG A 58 -29.00 -1.36 -24.22
N TYR A 59 -27.99 -1.88 -23.56
CA TYR A 59 -27.53 -3.25 -23.81
C TYR A 59 -28.20 -4.17 -22.78
N SER A 60 -29.02 -5.12 -23.24
CA SER A 60 -29.52 -6.19 -22.40
C SER A 60 -28.74 -7.46 -22.66
N LEU A 61 -28.17 -8.05 -21.61
CA LEU A 61 -27.61 -9.39 -21.64
C LEU A 61 -28.70 -10.35 -21.14
N TYR A 62 -29.24 -11.18 -22.02
CA TYR A 62 -30.19 -12.22 -21.65
C TYR A 62 -29.43 -13.42 -21.07
N SER A 63 -29.62 -13.73 -19.79
CA SER A 63 -29.39 -15.05 -19.23
C SER A 63 -30.74 -15.67 -18.89
N SER A 64 -30.85 -16.98 -19.10
CA SER A 64 -32.14 -17.72 -19.12
C SER A 64 -32.90 -17.77 -17.77
N SER A 65 -32.71 -16.85 -16.84
CA SER A 65 -33.51 -16.78 -15.62
C SER A 65 -33.54 -15.48 -14.82
N LYS A 66 -32.84 -14.40 -15.19
CA LYS A 66 -33.02 -13.07 -14.56
C LYS A 66 -32.45 -11.96 -15.45
N GLU A 67 -33.22 -10.95 -15.68
CA GLU A 67 -32.80 -9.67 -16.27
C GLU A 67 -31.98 -8.91 -15.19
N TYR A 68 -30.70 -8.62 -15.49
CA TYR A 68 -29.92 -7.70 -14.68
C TYR A 68 -29.79 -6.39 -15.43
N ASP A 69 -30.47 -5.37 -14.94
CA ASP A 69 -30.22 -4.00 -15.35
C ASP A 69 -28.81 -3.61 -14.84
N ILE A 70 -27.84 -3.57 -15.75
CA ILE A 70 -26.56 -2.93 -15.46
C ILE A 70 -26.81 -1.42 -15.57
N MET A 71 -27.23 -0.82 -14.47
CA MET A 71 -27.09 0.62 -14.31
C MET A 71 -25.58 0.91 -14.29
N THR A 72 -25.07 1.57 -15.32
CA THR A 72 -23.80 2.29 -15.23
C THR A 72 -24.01 3.43 -14.25
N SER A 73 -23.87 3.13 -12.96
CA SER A 73 -23.66 4.18 -11.98
C SER A 73 -22.33 4.82 -12.37
N THR A 74 -22.32 6.08 -12.71
CA THR A 74 -21.15 6.94 -12.67
C THR A 74 -20.68 6.90 -11.21
N SER A 75 -19.80 5.97 -10.88
CA SER A 75 -19.13 5.97 -9.59
C SER A 75 -18.33 7.28 -9.54
N ARG A 76 -18.80 8.23 -8.71
CA ARG A 76 -17.99 9.40 -8.39
C ARG A 76 -16.71 8.89 -7.76
N ASN A 77 -15.57 9.40 -8.23
CA ASN A 77 -14.28 9.07 -7.67
C ASN A 77 -14.27 9.51 -6.18
N VAL A 78 -13.71 8.71 -5.29
CA VAL A 78 -13.54 9.06 -3.86
C VAL A 78 -12.94 10.46 -3.68
N ALA A 79 -12.05 10.85 -4.61
CA ALA A 79 -11.40 12.17 -4.65
C ALA A 79 -12.34 13.35 -4.99
N GLU A 80 -13.59 13.08 -5.39
CA GLU A 80 -14.57 14.11 -5.76
C GLU A 80 -15.58 14.43 -4.65
N LEU A 81 -15.56 13.67 -3.53
CA LEU A 81 -16.46 13.89 -2.39
C LEU A 81 -15.80 14.77 -1.33
N GLU A 82 -16.38 15.92 -1.09
CA GLU A 82 -15.93 16.85 -0.04
C GLU A 82 -16.71 16.61 1.27
N ILE A 83 -16.10 16.94 2.40
CA ILE A 83 -16.75 16.83 3.73
C ILE A 83 -18.01 17.73 3.79
N GLU A 84 -18.01 18.83 3.06
CA GLU A 84 -19.11 19.76 2.92
C GLU A 84 -20.34 19.18 2.18
N ASP A 85 -20.17 18.08 1.42
CA ASP A 85 -21.27 17.37 0.76
C ASP A 85 -22.11 16.53 1.73
N ILE A 86 -21.64 16.34 2.96
CA ILE A 86 -22.30 15.54 3.99
C ILE A 86 -23.44 16.34 4.63
N GLU A 87 -24.64 15.78 4.63
CA GLU A 87 -25.81 16.36 5.26
C GLU A 87 -25.54 16.70 6.73
N GLY A 88 -25.78 17.95 7.13
CA GLY A 88 -25.60 18.44 8.48
C GLY A 88 -24.19 19.00 8.78
N ILE A 89 -23.27 18.96 7.82
CA ILE A 89 -21.93 19.54 7.97
C ILE A 89 -21.84 20.84 7.19
N GLY A 90 -21.80 21.97 7.91
CA GLY A 90 -21.56 23.27 7.29
C GLY A 90 -20.06 23.62 7.23
N PRO A 91 -19.70 24.72 6.50
CA PRO A 91 -18.28 25.11 6.29
C PRO A 91 -17.47 25.28 7.57
N THR A 92 -18.11 25.76 8.64
CA THR A 92 -17.44 25.95 9.95
C THR A 92 -17.07 24.60 10.58
N THR A 93 -17.96 23.61 10.51
CA THR A 93 -17.72 22.26 11.04
C THR A 93 -16.69 21.53 10.18
N ALA A 94 -16.79 21.62 8.86
CA ALA A 94 -15.81 21.05 7.94
C ALA A 94 -14.40 21.61 8.18
N ARG A 95 -14.28 22.94 8.41
CA ARG A 95 -12.98 23.53 8.76
C ARG A 95 -12.42 22.95 10.06
N LYS A 96 -13.24 22.83 11.11
CA LYS A 96 -12.80 22.21 12.37
C LYS A 96 -12.35 20.77 12.18
N MET A 97 -13.04 20.00 11.33
CA MET A 97 -12.65 18.63 10.98
C MET A 97 -11.28 18.62 10.29
N LYS A 98 -11.06 19.49 9.31
CA LYS A 98 -9.77 19.65 8.62
C LYS A 98 -8.64 20.04 9.58
N GLU A 99 -8.92 20.99 10.53
CA GLU A 99 -7.98 21.36 11.61
C GLU A 99 -7.69 20.19 12.57
N ALA A 100 -8.65 19.31 12.78
CA ALA A 100 -8.51 18.08 13.55
C ALA A 100 -7.81 16.93 12.79
N GLY A 101 -7.45 17.14 11.53
CA GLY A 101 -6.75 16.15 10.69
C GLY A 101 -7.69 15.21 9.94
N ILE A 102 -8.99 15.52 9.85
CA ILE A 102 -9.97 14.78 9.07
C ILE A 102 -10.17 15.54 7.76
N SER A 103 -9.58 15.07 6.68
CA SER A 103 -9.54 15.74 5.38
C SER A 103 -10.44 15.12 4.32
N SER A 104 -10.94 13.90 4.55
CA SER A 104 -11.78 13.18 3.59
C SER A 104 -13.05 12.62 4.22
N VAL A 105 -14.07 12.38 3.38
CA VAL A 105 -15.31 11.70 3.78
C VAL A 105 -15.04 10.31 4.35
N MET A 106 -14.07 9.60 3.79
CA MET A 106 -13.68 8.27 4.24
C MET A 106 -13.05 8.29 5.64
N GLU A 107 -12.17 9.27 5.92
CA GLU A 107 -11.60 9.44 7.28
C GLU A 107 -12.69 9.71 8.30
N LEU A 108 -13.66 10.58 7.97
CA LEU A 108 -14.81 10.84 8.84
C LEU A 108 -15.66 9.59 9.06
N ALA A 109 -15.96 8.84 8.00
CA ALA A 109 -16.76 7.63 8.05
C ALA A 109 -16.15 6.52 8.94
N THR A 110 -14.83 6.52 9.07
CA THR A 110 -14.06 5.56 9.87
C THR A 110 -13.60 6.10 11.22
N SER A 111 -13.96 7.35 11.57
CA SER A 111 -13.60 7.97 12.84
C SER A 111 -14.27 7.30 14.04
N ILE A 112 -13.67 7.48 15.22
CA ILE A 112 -14.23 7.01 16.48
C ILE A 112 -15.08 8.15 17.07
N PRO A 113 -16.37 7.94 17.43
CA PRO A 113 -17.25 9.01 17.89
C PRO A 113 -16.71 9.80 19.09
N GLU A 114 -16.03 9.14 20.02
CA GLU A 114 -15.43 9.77 21.20
C GLU A 114 -14.25 10.69 20.85
N GLU A 115 -13.37 10.25 19.94
CA GLU A 115 -12.23 11.04 19.47
C GLU A 115 -12.73 12.26 18.68
N LEU A 116 -13.66 12.03 17.75
CA LEU A 116 -14.27 13.09 16.94
C LEU A 116 -15.00 14.14 17.79
N ALA A 117 -15.76 13.70 18.80
CA ALA A 117 -16.44 14.60 19.72
C ALA A 117 -15.44 15.50 20.49
N THR A 118 -14.34 14.93 20.95
CA THR A 118 -13.26 15.64 21.63
C THR A 118 -12.61 16.68 20.70
N ASP A 119 -12.28 16.27 19.47
CA ASP A 119 -11.63 17.12 18.48
C ASP A 119 -12.51 18.31 18.03
N LEU A 120 -13.82 18.10 17.92
CA LEU A 120 -14.78 19.14 17.53
C LEU A 120 -15.29 19.99 18.71
N GLY A 121 -15.02 19.57 19.95
CA GLY A 121 -15.60 20.18 21.16
C GLY A 121 -17.13 20.00 21.23
N GLY A 122 -17.62 18.85 20.74
CA GLY A 122 -19.04 18.51 20.65
C GLY A 122 -19.44 17.30 21.49
N SER A 123 -20.68 16.80 21.30
CA SER A 123 -21.16 15.58 21.93
C SER A 123 -20.85 14.33 21.09
N LYS A 124 -20.77 13.18 21.74
CA LYS A 124 -20.58 11.88 21.09
C LYS A 124 -21.72 11.57 20.13
N GLU A 125 -22.95 11.94 20.46
CA GLU A 125 -24.14 11.73 19.64
C GLU A 125 -24.05 12.53 18.33
N THR A 126 -23.60 13.79 18.41
CA THR A 126 -23.39 14.64 17.22
C THR A 126 -22.27 14.04 16.33
N ALA A 127 -21.17 13.61 16.95
CA ALA A 127 -20.08 12.98 16.24
C ALA A 127 -20.52 11.69 15.52
N ALA A 128 -21.30 10.84 16.21
CA ALA A 128 -21.86 9.63 15.61
C ALA A 128 -22.79 9.93 14.44
N THR A 129 -23.60 11.00 14.53
CA THR A 129 -24.48 11.43 13.43
C THR A 129 -23.67 11.81 12.18
N PHE A 130 -22.58 12.55 12.33
CA PHE A 130 -21.71 12.92 11.20
C PHE A 130 -21.03 11.68 10.58
N ILE A 131 -20.58 10.75 11.40
CA ILE A 131 -19.99 9.49 10.93
C ILE A 131 -21.01 8.68 10.13
N MET A 132 -22.23 8.54 10.65
CA MET A 132 -23.30 7.82 9.94
C MET A 132 -23.69 8.49 8.62
N ALA A 133 -23.74 9.83 8.57
CA ALA A 133 -24.01 10.57 7.35
C ALA A 133 -22.89 10.39 6.31
N ALA A 134 -21.63 10.40 6.74
CA ALA A 134 -20.49 10.10 5.88
C ALA A 134 -20.54 8.67 5.32
N GLN A 135 -20.84 7.67 6.16
CA GLN A 135 -21.01 6.29 5.73
C GLN A 135 -22.14 6.14 4.73
N LYS A 136 -23.27 6.83 4.95
CA LYS A 136 -24.41 6.84 4.02
C LYS A 136 -23.99 7.40 2.66
N LEU A 137 -23.33 8.56 2.64
CA LEU A 137 -22.86 9.19 1.40
C LEU A 137 -21.92 8.28 0.61
N LEU A 138 -21.00 7.61 1.28
CA LEU A 138 -20.06 6.67 0.64
C LEU A 138 -20.76 5.43 0.08
N ARG A 139 -21.79 4.91 0.77
CA ARG A 139 -22.60 3.79 0.24
C ARG A 139 -23.42 4.21 -0.99
N GLU A 140 -24.07 5.37 -0.95
CA GLU A 140 -24.84 5.91 -2.06
C GLU A 140 -23.96 6.22 -3.28
N SER A 141 -22.70 6.56 -3.06
CA SER A 141 -21.70 6.77 -4.11
C SER A 141 -21.05 5.47 -4.62
N GLY A 142 -21.41 4.32 -4.04
CA GLY A 142 -20.83 3.01 -4.41
C GLY A 142 -19.35 2.83 -4.02
N ILE A 143 -18.85 3.67 -3.09
CA ILE A 143 -17.48 3.67 -2.62
C ILE A 143 -17.30 2.73 -1.42
N LEU A 144 -18.28 2.78 -0.49
CA LEU A 144 -18.33 1.86 0.65
C LEU A 144 -19.25 0.70 0.28
N ASP A 145 -18.70 -0.50 0.32
CA ASP A 145 -19.49 -1.71 0.10
C ASP A 145 -20.54 -1.91 1.19
N ASN A 146 -21.48 -2.82 0.91
CA ASN A 146 -22.35 -3.36 1.94
C ASN A 146 -21.51 -3.94 3.08
N GLU A 147 -22.07 -3.96 4.29
CA GLU A 147 -21.38 -4.45 5.51
C GLU A 147 -20.83 -5.88 5.34
N PHE A 148 -21.42 -6.64 4.42
CA PHE A 148 -20.98 -8.00 4.08
C PHE A 148 -20.73 -8.10 2.58
N THR A 149 -19.59 -8.68 2.23
CA THR A 149 -19.22 -9.05 0.86
C THR A 149 -18.84 -10.53 0.81
N THR A 150 -18.78 -11.11 -0.37
CA THR A 150 -18.36 -12.50 -0.53
C THR A 150 -16.85 -12.61 -0.75
N ALA A 151 -16.26 -13.74 -0.38
CA ALA A 151 -14.81 -13.95 -0.46
C ALA A 151 -14.26 -13.89 -1.90
N ASP A 152 -15.07 -14.19 -2.91
CA ASP A 152 -14.69 -14.07 -4.32
C ASP A 152 -14.59 -12.61 -4.75
N VAL A 153 -15.53 -11.74 -4.31
CA VAL A 153 -15.46 -10.29 -4.54
C VAL A 153 -14.23 -9.70 -3.87
N GLU A 154 -13.97 -10.10 -2.62
CA GLU A 154 -12.78 -9.66 -1.88
C GLU A 154 -11.49 -10.12 -2.55
N LEU A 155 -11.45 -11.35 -3.08
CA LEU A 155 -10.30 -11.86 -3.83
C LEU A 155 -10.03 -11.02 -5.09
N GLU A 156 -11.06 -10.61 -5.84
CA GLU A 156 -10.88 -9.76 -7.01
C GLU A 156 -10.35 -8.37 -6.62
N LYS A 157 -10.82 -7.77 -5.53
CA LYS A 157 -10.28 -6.52 -4.99
C LYS A 157 -8.81 -6.66 -4.64
N ARG A 158 -8.43 -7.72 -3.95
CA ARG A 158 -7.03 -7.97 -3.57
C ARG A 158 -6.10 -8.19 -4.77
N LYS A 159 -6.59 -8.69 -5.90
CA LYS A 159 -5.80 -8.80 -7.15
C LYS A 159 -5.45 -7.44 -7.76
N SER A 160 -6.20 -6.39 -7.45
CA SER A 160 -5.93 -5.02 -7.91
C SER A 160 -4.97 -4.24 -7.03
N LEU A 161 -4.54 -4.80 -5.87
CA LEU A 161 -3.57 -4.16 -4.99
C LEU A 161 -2.20 -4.03 -5.69
N LEU A 162 -1.58 -2.87 -5.50
CA LEU A 162 -0.25 -2.62 -6.04
C LEU A 162 0.82 -3.24 -5.14
N ARG A 163 1.93 -3.60 -5.74
CA ARG A 163 3.12 -4.09 -5.04
C ARG A 163 4.36 -3.33 -5.49
N CYS A 164 5.16 -2.90 -4.51
CA CYS A 164 6.41 -2.20 -4.75
C CYS A 164 7.59 -3.16 -4.62
N SER A 165 8.45 -3.20 -5.62
CA SER A 165 9.70 -3.94 -5.54
C SER A 165 10.59 -3.40 -4.42
N THR A 166 11.18 -4.29 -3.67
CA THR A 166 12.20 -4.00 -2.64
C THR A 166 13.54 -3.62 -3.27
N GLY A 167 13.72 -3.90 -4.54
CA GLY A 167 14.95 -3.72 -5.29
C GLY A 167 15.77 -4.99 -5.50
N ALA A 168 15.46 -6.08 -4.80
CA ALA A 168 16.04 -7.40 -4.98
C ALA A 168 14.93 -8.40 -5.36
N LYS A 169 15.11 -9.09 -6.47
CA LYS A 169 14.14 -10.05 -6.99
C LYS A 169 13.88 -11.21 -6.00
N SER A 170 14.94 -11.69 -5.34
CA SER A 170 14.82 -12.73 -4.33
C SER A 170 13.92 -12.33 -3.16
N LEU A 171 14.00 -11.07 -2.71
CA LEU A 171 13.16 -10.55 -1.63
C LEU A 171 11.74 -10.28 -2.14
N ASP A 172 11.58 -9.83 -3.38
CA ASP A 172 10.27 -9.66 -4.01
C ASP A 172 9.55 -11.00 -4.18
N GLU A 173 10.26 -12.06 -4.59
CA GLU A 173 9.72 -13.42 -4.67
C GLU A 173 9.30 -13.95 -3.30
N LEU A 174 10.09 -13.71 -2.24
CA LEU A 174 9.72 -14.03 -0.87
C LEU A 174 8.41 -13.36 -0.46
N LEU A 175 8.18 -12.12 -0.92
CA LEU A 175 6.99 -11.31 -0.64
C LEU A 175 5.89 -11.47 -1.71
N LEU A 176 5.98 -12.49 -2.57
CA LEU A 176 5.02 -12.77 -3.65
C LEU A 176 4.73 -11.55 -4.55
N GLY A 177 5.77 -10.79 -4.85
CA GLY A 177 5.73 -9.64 -5.77
C GLY A 177 6.17 -8.31 -5.16
N GLY A 178 6.61 -8.27 -3.89
CA GLY A 178 7.10 -7.08 -3.21
C GLY A 178 6.16 -6.55 -2.12
N ILE A 179 6.36 -5.31 -1.73
CA ILE A 179 5.62 -4.63 -0.65
C ILE A 179 4.20 -4.29 -1.13
N GLU A 180 3.20 -4.84 -0.48
CA GLU A 180 1.79 -4.68 -0.83
C GLU A 180 1.21 -3.38 -0.27
N THR A 181 0.38 -2.68 -1.06
CA THR A 181 -0.45 -1.56 -0.56
C THR A 181 -1.58 -2.08 0.32
N GLN A 182 -2.21 -1.19 1.09
CA GLN A 182 -3.23 -1.52 2.10
C GLN A 182 -2.74 -2.45 3.22
N ALA A 183 -1.43 -2.50 3.42
CA ALA A 183 -0.81 -3.37 4.42
C ALA A 183 0.33 -2.66 5.15
N ILE A 184 0.59 -3.11 6.38
CA ILE A 184 1.77 -2.74 7.14
C ILE A 184 2.78 -3.88 7.06
N THR A 185 3.98 -3.57 6.56
CA THR A 185 5.13 -4.50 6.55
C THR A 185 6.14 -4.09 7.61
N GLU A 186 6.37 -4.93 8.60
CA GLU A 186 7.38 -4.75 9.64
C GLU A 186 8.71 -5.39 9.23
N PHE A 187 9.77 -4.61 9.15
CA PHE A 187 11.14 -5.11 9.09
C PHE A 187 11.81 -4.94 10.45
N TYR A 188 12.21 -6.02 11.09
CA TYR A 188 12.89 -5.96 12.37
C TYR A 188 14.17 -6.77 12.38
N GLY A 189 15.10 -6.40 13.26
CA GLY A 189 16.40 -7.06 13.37
C GLY A 189 17.41 -6.19 14.08
N GLU A 190 18.62 -6.75 14.27
CA GLU A 190 19.73 -6.09 14.92
C GLU A 190 20.22 -4.85 14.17
N PHE A 191 21.07 -4.07 14.85
CA PHE A 191 21.78 -2.97 14.22
C PHE A 191 22.59 -3.45 13.00
N GLY A 192 22.46 -2.72 11.88
CA GLY A 192 23.15 -3.05 10.63
C GLY A 192 22.59 -4.26 9.87
N SER A 193 21.41 -4.77 10.23
CA SER A 193 20.74 -5.86 9.48
C SER A 193 20.15 -5.42 8.13
N GLY A 194 20.15 -4.13 7.81
CA GLY A 194 19.70 -3.61 6.51
C GLY A 194 18.36 -2.87 6.54
N LYS A 195 17.69 -2.68 7.70
CA LYS A 195 16.38 -2.03 7.81
C LYS A 195 16.33 -0.66 7.11
N SER A 196 17.18 0.28 7.53
CA SER A 196 17.24 1.62 6.93
C SER A 196 17.66 1.60 5.45
N GLN A 197 18.45 0.59 5.02
CA GLN A 197 18.82 0.44 3.62
C GLN A 197 17.60 0.02 2.76
N ILE A 198 16.73 -0.84 3.28
CA ILE A 198 15.43 -1.14 2.65
C ILE A 198 14.61 0.14 2.57
N CYS A 199 14.51 0.93 3.65
CA CYS A 199 13.78 2.20 3.67
C CYS A 199 14.27 3.18 2.58
N HIS A 200 15.59 3.39 2.47
CA HIS A 200 16.17 4.26 1.44
C HIS A 200 15.91 3.72 0.02
N THR A 201 15.98 2.41 -0.18
CA THR A 201 15.71 1.79 -1.49
C THR A 201 14.24 1.95 -1.88
N LEU A 202 13.32 1.74 -0.93
CA LEU A 202 11.89 1.91 -1.15
C LEU A 202 11.50 3.36 -1.47
N CYS A 203 12.22 4.37 -0.94
CA CYS A 203 12.05 5.76 -1.35
C CYS A 203 12.31 5.97 -2.85
N VAL A 204 13.16 5.15 -3.46
CA VAL A 204 13.47 5.19 -4.90
C VAL A 204 12.52 4.31 -5.69
N THR A 205 12.39 3.03 -5.31
CA THR A 205 11.61 2.06 -6.09
C THR A 205 10.12 2.36 -6.13
N ALA A 206 9.54 2.97 -5.08
CA ALA A 206 8.15 3.40 -5.07
C ALA A 206 7.82 4.38 -6.21
N GLN A 207 8.80 5.13 -6.69
CA GLN A 207 8.61 6.13 -7.73
C GLN A 207 8.70 5.58 -9.16
N LEU A 208 9.18 4.34 -9.32
CA LEU A 208 9.18 3.67 -10.60
C LEU A 208 7.75 3.48 -11.12
N PRO A 209 7.56 3.41 -12.46
CA PRO A 209 6.28 3.00 -13.04
C PRO A 209 5.82 1.64 -12.50
N VAL A 210 4.50 1.42 -12.47
CA VAL A 210 3.92 0.16 -11.97
C VAL A 210 4.42 -1.04 -12.77
N GLU A 211 4.59 -0.89 -14.08
CA GLU A 211 5.10 -1.91 -15.00
C GLU A 211 6.56 -2.27 -14.72
N GLN A 212 7.29 -1.44 -13.98
CA GLN A 212 8.66 -1.66 -13.54
C GLN A 212 8.75 -2.06 -12.05
N GLY A 213 7.62 -2.43 -11.46
CA GLY A 213 7.54 -2.84 -10.06
C GLY A 213 7.52 -1.68 -9.07
N GLY A 214 7.22 -0.45 -9.49
CA GLY A 214 7.01 0.69 -8.60
C GLY A 214 5.53 0.92 -8.27
N LEU A 215 5.25 2.04 -7.61
CA LEU A 215 3.89 2.53 -7.34
C LEU A 215 3.55 3.77 -8.18
N GLY A 216 4.49 4.27 -8.99
CA GLY A 216 4.34 5.50 -9.77
C GLY A 216 4.17 6.76 -8.90
N ALA A 217 4.46 6.71 -7.61
CA ALA A 217 4.08 7.68 -6.60
C ALA A 217 5.25 8.11 -5.71
N GLY A 218 5.09 9.23 -4.98
CA GLY A 218 6.07 9.68 -4.00
C GLY A 218 6.14 8.78 -2.76
N ALA A 219 7.13 9.06 -1.91
CA ALA A 219 7.32 8.41 -0.61
C ALA A 219 7.35 9.44 0.51
N ILE A 220 6.79 9.09 1.67
CA ILE A 220 6.89 9.84 2.91
C ILE A 220 7.74 9.01 3.88
N LEU A 221 8.80 9.60 4.43
CA LEU A 221 9.63 8.97 5.42
C LEU A 221 9.61 9.77 6.72
N ILE A 222 9.22 9.11 7.81
CA ILE A 222 9.25 9.65 9.16
C ILE A 222 10.50 9.10 9.84
N ASP A 223 11.47 9.99 10.07
CA ASP A 223 12.75 9.68 10.72
C ASP A 223 12.65 9.98 12.22
N THR A 224 12.68 8.92 13.03
CA THR A 224 12.63 9.01 14.49
C THR A 224 14.01 8.83 15.16
N GLU A 225 15.01 8.39 14.39
CA GLU A 225 16.37 8.10 14.88
C GLU A 225 17.42 9.10 14.36
N GLY A 226 17.05 10.00 13.45
CA GLY A 226 17.98 10.94 12.81
C GLY A 226 18.96 10.27 11.84
N THR A 227 18.58 9.14 11.27
CA THR A 227 19.45 8.29 10.45
C THR A 227 19.23 8.43 8.95
N PHE A 228 18.21 9.14 8.51
CA PHE A 228 17.97 9.37 7.09
C PHE A 228 19.14 10.16 6.45
N ARG A 229 19.54 9.71 5.27
CA ARG A 229 20.64 10.32 4.49
C ARG A 229 20.17 10.49 3.04
N PRO A 230 19.86 11.73 2.61
CA PRO A 230 19.47 12.01 1.22
C PRO A 230 20.56 11.63 0.23
N GLU A 231 21.86 11.71 0.65
CA GLU A 231 22.99 11.28 -0.17
C GLU A 231 22.91 9.78 -0.52
N ARG A 232 22.31 8.99 0.34
CA ARG A 232 22.11 7.57 0.07
C ARG A 232 21.01 7.34 -0.95
N VAL A 233 19.92 8.09 -0.89
CA VAL A 233 18.85 8.07 -1.90
C VAL A 233 19.38 8.53 -3.25
N ASP A 234 20.19 9.62 -3.29
CA ASP A 234 20.88 10.09 -4.49
C ASP A 234 21.76 8.99 -5.11
N GLN A 235 22.60 8.35 -4.30
CA GLN A 235 23.47 7.26 -4.76
C GLN A 235 22.66 6.10 -5.36
N ILE A 236 21.60 5.67 -4.69
CA ILE A 236 20.74 4.57 -5.16
C ILE A 236 20.08 4.95 -6.48
N ALA A 237 19.56 6.18 -6.60
CA ALA A 237 18.91 6.65 -7.81
C ALA A 237 19.90 6.64 -9.00
N ARG A 238 21.12 7.19 -8.84
CA ARG A 238 22.18 7.15 -9.86
C ARG A 238 22.55 5.74 -10.26
N ALA A 239 22.79 4.87 -9.29
CA ALA A 239 23.20 3.49 -9.55
C ALA A 239 22.11 2.68 -10.27
N ARG A 240 20.83 3.12 -10.17
CA ARG A 240 19.69 2.56 -10.90
C ARG A 240 19.38 3.28 -12.22
N GLY A 241 20.20 4.27 -12.62
CA GLY A 241 20.01 5.01 -13.86
C GLY A 241 18.87 6.02 -13.85
N LEU A 242 18.43 6.48 -12.65
CA LEU A 242 17.37 7.46 -12.47
C LEU A 242 17.94 8.85 -12.22
N ASP A 243 17.18 9.91 -12.50
CA ASP A 243 17.55 11.28 -12.13
C ASP A 243 17.37 11.49 -10.62
N PRO A 244 18.48 11.68 -9.85
CA PRO A 244 18.41 11.84 -8.42
C PRO A 244 17.61 13.07 -7.97
N ASN A 245 17.66 14.16 -8.77
CA ASN A 245 16.97 15.40 -8.42
C ASN A 245 15.45 15.19 -8.48
N GLU A 246 14.96 14.47 -9.48
CA GLU A 246 13.53 14.17 -9.58
C GLU A 246 13.09 13.19 -8.48
N ILE A 247 13.92 12.19 -8.18
CA ILE A 247 13.65 11.24 -7.08
C ILE A 247 13.59 11.97 -5.73
N LEU A 248 14.58 12.81 -5.41
CA LEU A 248 14.65 13.51 -4.13
C LEU A 248 13.48 14.47 -3.90
N LYS A 249 13.00 15.16 -4.94
CA LYS A 249 11.83 16.06 -4.84
C LYS A 249 10.54 15.34 -4.45
N ARG A 250 10.43 14.05 -4.73
CA ARG A 250 9.24 13.23 -4.45
C ARG A 250 9.37 12.38 -3.18
N VAL A 251 10.40 12.62 -2.36
CA VAL A 251 10.57 12.02 -1.03
C VAL A 251 10.33 13.09 0.02
N ALA A 252 9.18 13.05 0.68
CA ALA A 252 8.87 13.93 1.80
C ALA A 252 9.49 13.36 3.09
N ILE A 253 10.22 14.19 3.84
CA ILE A 253 10.88 13.80 5.07
C ILE A 253 10.30 14.57 6.24
N CYS A 254 9.95 13.86 7.31
CA CYS A 254 9.58 14.45 8.58
C CYS A 254 10.42 13.85 9.71
N LYS A 255 11.00 14.70 10.57
CA LYS A 255 11.67 14.25 11.80
C LYS A 255 10.69 14.30 12.95
N ALA A 256 10.45 13.16 13.58
CA ALA A 256 9.67 13.09 14.80
C ALA A 256 10.60 13.19 16.03
N TYR A 257 10.34 14.12 16.91
CA TYR A 257 11.22 14.43 18.06
C TYR A 257 10.80 13.70 19.33
N ASN A 258 9.52 13.35 19.45
CA ASN A 258 8.98 12.61 20.59
C ASN A 258 7.73 11.81 20.14
N SER A 259 7.23 10.93 21.02
CA SER A 259 6.09 10.06 20.72
C SER A 259 4.82 10.85 20.41
N SER A 260 4.56 11.94 21.13
CA SER A 260 3.38 12.79 20.88
C SER A 260 3.48 13.52 19.54
N HIS A 261 4.68 13.93 19.11
CA HIS A 261 4.89 14.49 17.77
C HIS A 261 4.64 13.44 16.69
N LEU A 262 5.10 12.19 16.88
CA LEU A 262 4.79 11.10 15.96
C LEU A 262 3.28 10.85 15.84
N GLU A 263 2.54 10.87 16.95
CA GLU A 263 1.08 10.76 16.97
C GLU A 263 0.40 11.87 16.15
N LEU A 264 0.87 13.12 16.27
CA LEU A 264 0.36 14.26 15.50
C LEU A 264 0.65 14.13 14.00
N ILE A 265 1.87 13.69 13.63
CA ILE A 265 2.24 13.44 12.23
C ILE A 265 1.31 12.38 11.64
N VAL A 266 1.10 11.26 12.35
CA VAL A 266 0.22 10.17 11.89
C VAL A 266 -1.23 10.65 11.79
N LYS A 267 -1.69 11.48 12.72
CA LYS A 267 -3.06 12.06 12.69
C LYS A 267 -3.29 12.94 11.46
N SER A 268 -2.25 13.64 10.98
CA SER A 268 -2.34 14.54 9.82
C SER A 268 -1.86 13.90 8.53
N MET A 269 -1.67 12.58 8.51
CA MET A 269 -1.01 11.86 7.40
C MET A 269 -1.78 11.98 6.08
N GLY A 270 -3.11 11.96 6.11
CA GLY A 270 -3.95 12.07 4.92
C GLY A 270 -3.58 13.30 4.08
N LYS A 271 -3.48 14.47 4.71
CA LYS A 271 -3.05 15.71 4.04
C LYS A 271 -1.69 15.54 3.33
N TYR A 272 -0.71 14.95 4.00
CA TYR A 272 0.63 14.79 3.43
C TYR A 272 0.66 13.76 2.30
N ILE A 273 -0.17 12.72 2.36
CA ILE A 273 -0.35 11.77 1.27
C ILE A 273 -0.82 12.49 0.01
N ASP A 274 -1.81 13.36 0.13
CA ASP A 274 -2.38 14.13 -0.97
C ASP A 274 -1.40 15.17 -1.50
N ASP A 275 -0.77 15.96 -0.62
CA ASP A 275 0.19 17.01 -0.98
C ASP A 275 1.40 16.45 -1.76
N PHE A 276 1.94 15.30 -1.35
CA PHE A 276 3.10 14.66 -1.95
C PHE A 276 2.74 13.54 -2.94
N LYS A 277 1.45 13.26 -3.15
CA LYS A 277 0.95 12.15 -3.99
C LYS A 277 1.69 10.86 -3.66
N ALA A 278 1.79 10.56 -2.37
CA ALA A 278 2.57 9.44 -1.87
C ALA A 278 1.73 8.15 -1.85
N LYS A 279 2.37 7.02 -2.17
CA LYS A 279 1.82 5.66 -1.99
C LYS A 279 2.73 4.77 -1.14
N MET A 280 3.83 5.31 -0.64
CA MET A 280 4.74 4.64 0.27
C MET A 280 4.93 5.50 1.51
N ILE A 281 4.64 4.96 2.70
CA ILE A 281 4.90 5.59 3.99
C ILE A 281 5.89 4.73 4.76
N ILE A 282 6.95 5.33 5.27
CA ILE A 282 8.04 4.65 5.97
C ILE A 282 8.23 5.31 7.32
N ILE A 283 8.26 4.52 8.40
CA ILE A 283 8.57 4.98 9.76
C ILE A 283 9.81 4.24 10.25
N ASP A 284 10.94 4.93 10.30
CA ASP A 284 12.23 4.37 10.73
C ASP A 284 12.72 5.09 12.00
N SER A 285 12.45 4.51 13.19
CA SER A 285 11.70 3.30 13.55
C SER A 285 10.45 3.64 14.38
N ILE A 286 9.46 2.74 14.34
CA ILE A 286 8.21 2.92 15.10
C ILE A 286 8.41 2.92 16.62
N ILE A 287 9.48 2.28 17.10
CA ILE A 287 9.68 1.98 18.53
C ILE A 287 10.65 2.94 19.24
N SER A 288 11.57 3.62 18.53
CA SER A 288 12.69 4.32 19.15
C SER A 288 12.25 5.38 20.17
N LEU A 289 11.33 6.27 19.79
CA LEU A 289 10.82 7.33 20.66
C LEU A 289 10.11 6.77 21.91
N HIS A 290 9.27 5.76 21.70
CA HIS A 290 8.53 5.11 22.77
C HIS A 290 9.45 4.39 23.77
N ARG A 291 10.59 3.85 23.32
CA ARG A 291 11.58 3.25 24.21
C ARG A 291 12.34 4.28 25.02
N ALA A 292 12.62 5.43 24.42
CA ALA A 292 13.33 6.50 25.09
C ALA A 292 12.46 7.18 26.18
N GLU A 293 11.18 7.39 25.90
CA GLU A 293 10.28 8.12 26.81
C GLU A 293 9.64 7.23 27.88
N PHE A 294 9.33 5.98 27.53
CA PHE A 294 8.66 5.02 28.43
C PHE A 294 9.63 3.92 28.87
N ALA A 295 10.62 4.31 29.68
CA ALA A 295 11.61 3.40 30.24
C ALA A 295 11.09 2.77 31.55
N GLY A 296 11.35 1.45 31.71
CA GLY A 296 10.99 0.72 32.91
C GLY A 296 9.66 -0.04 32.84
N ARG A 297 9.43 -0.91 33.84
CA ARG A 297 8.25 -1.80 33.88
C ARG A 297 6.94 -1.06 34.18
N GLY A 298 6.97 0.03 34.95
CA GLY A 298 5.79 0.77 35.37
C GLY A 298 5.10 1.53 34.22
N THR A 299 5.82 1.89 33.14
CA THR A 299 5.29 2.64 31.99
C THR A 299 4.99 1.74 30.77
N LEU A 300 5.09 0.41 30.96
CA LEU A 300 4.92 -0.54 29.86
C LEU A 300 3.49 -0.50 29.29
N ALA A 301 2.47 -0.39 30.14
CA ALA A 301 1.08 -0.35 29.73
C ALA A 301 0.78 0.89 28.87
N ASP A 302 1.23 2.08 29.32
CA ASP A 302 1.05 3.33 28.61
C ASP A 302 1.75 3.32 27.24
N ARG A 303 2.98 2.81 27.21
CA ARG A 303 3.72 2.60 25.96
C ARG A 303 2.96 1.71 24.97
N GLN A 304 2.44 0.58 25.45
CA GLN A 304 1.68 -0.37 24.64
C GLN A 304 0.38 0.25 24.11
N GLN A 305 -0.33 0.99 24.92
CA GLN A 305 -1.57 1.66 24.55
C GLN A 305 -1.32 2.72 23.45
N ARG A 306 -0.30 3.58 23.61
CA ARG A 306 0.06 4.58 22.60
C ARG A 306 0.49 3.96 21.28
N LEU A 307 1.36 2.94 21.33
CA LEU A 307 1.77 2.19 20.13
C LEU A 307 0.56 1.56 19.44
N ASN A 308 -0.37 0.96 20.20
CA ASN A 308 -1.58 0.38 19.64
C ASN A 308 -2.42 1.42 18.92
N GLY A 309 -2.59 2.61 19.51
CA GLY A 309 -3.31 3.72 18.88
C GLY A 309 -2.66 4.17 17.56
N ILE A 310 -1.34 4.31 17.53
CA ILE A 310 -0.60 4.66 16.30
C ILE A 310 -0.76 3.57 15.24
N MET A 311 -0.51 2.31 15.60
CA MET A 311 -0.59 1.19 14.65
C MET A 311 -2.00 1.04 14.06
N HIS A 312 -3.04 1.20 14.89
CA HIS A 312 -4.42 1.15 14.42
C HIS A 312 -4.78 2.28 13.43
N LYS A 313 -4.27 3.50 13.69
CA LYS A 313 -4.40 4.62 12.73
C LYS A 313 -3.65 4.32 11.43
N LEU A 314 -2.45 3.75 11.49
CA LEU A 314 -1.69 3.37 10.30
C LEU A 314 -2.41 2.31 9.46
N VAL A 315 -3.04 1.29 10.08
CA VAL A 315 -3.86 0.31 9.35
C VAL A 315 -4.96 1.01 8.55
N LYS A 316 -5.73 1.90 9.20
CA LYS A 316 -6.78 2.67 8.52
C LYS A 316 -6.24 3.54 7.38
N ILE A 317 -5.12 4.23 7.58
CA ILE A 317 -4.47 5.04 6.56
C ILE A 317 -4.07 4.17 5.35
N ALA A 318 -3.51 2.98 5.60
CA ALA A 318 -3.11 2.07 4.54
C ALA A 318 -4.30 1.71 3.64
N GLU A 319 -5.43 1.39 4.24
CA GLU A 319 -6.67 1.00 3.55
C GLU A 319 -7.32 2.18 2.82
N ILE A 320 -7.54 3.32 3.52
CA ILE A 320 -8.24 4.49 2.99
C ILE A 320 -7.52 5.09 1.78
N TYR A 321 -6.21 5.26 1.89
CA TYR A 321 -5.40 5.92 0.87
C TYR A 321 -4.75 4.95 -0.14
N ASN A 322 -4.99 3.64 0.02
CA ASN A 322 -4.35 2.60 -0.78
C ASN A 322 -2.84 2.79 -0.85
N VAL A 323 -2.19 2.91 0.32
CA VAL A 323 -0.76 3.12 0.47
C VAL A 323 -0.10 1.90 1.10
N ALA A 324 1.17 1.68 0.80
CA ALA A 324 2.01 0.71 1.48
C ALA A 324 2.67 1.37 2.69
N ILE A 325 2.63 0.72 3.86
CA ILE A 325 3.25 1.23 5.06
C ILE A 325 4.38 0.30 5.51
N ILE A 326 5.55 0.88 5.72
CA ILE A 326 6.73 0.21 6.26
C ILE A 326 7.00 0.73 7.64
N VAL A 327 7.16 -0.17 8.59
CA VAL A 327 7.67 0.16 9.92
C VAL A 327 8.94 -0.63 10.17
N THR A 328 9.98 0.03 10.65
CA THR A 328 11.16 -0.68 11.14
C THR A 328 11.08 -0.84 12.65
N ASN A 329 11.64 -1.94 13.14
CA ASN A 329 11.67 -2.25 14.55
C ASN A 329 13.03 -2.83 14.96
N GLN A 330 13.41 -2.60 16.21
CA GLN A 330 14.62 -3.13 16.79
C GLN A 330 14.34 -4.46 17.51
N VAL A 331 15.37 -5.22 17.77
CA VAL A 331 15.32 -6.40 18.64
C VAL A 331 15.86 -6.08 20.02
N GLN A 332 15.43 -6.84 21.00
CA GLN A 332 15.99 -6.85 22.34
C GLN A 332 16.32 -8.28 22.75
N SER A 333 17.46 -8.45 23.42
CA SER A 333 17.84 -9.73 23.97
C SER A 333 16.96 -10.11 25.16
N THR A 334 16.51 -11.34 25.20
CA THR A 334 15.82 -11.94 26.35
C THR A 334 16.82 -12.91 27.00
N PRO A 335 17.50 -12.52 28.09
CA PRO A 335 18.59 -13.34 28.68
C PRO A 335 18.14 -14.69 29.23
N ASP A 336 16.84 -14.88 29.46
CA ASP A 336 16.27 -16.08 30.07
C ASP A 336 15.91 -17.18 29.06
N THR A 337 16.27 -17.03 27.78
CA THR A 337 15.99 -18.06 26.77
C THR A 337 17.15 -19.04 26.67
N PHE A 338 17.00 -20.22 27.31
CA PHE A 338 18.01 -21.30 27.27
C PHE A 338 18.02 -22.06 25.91
N PHE A 339 16.96 -21.98 25.12
CA PHE A 339 16.84 -22.64 23.82
C PHE A 339 16.17 -21.70 22.78
N GLY A 340 16.73 -21.63 21.58
CA GLY A 340 16.21 -20.83 20.48
C GLY A 340 16.90 -19.47 20.31
N ASP A 341 16.36 -18.62 19.42
CA ASP A 341 16.88 -17.28 19.19
C ASP A 341 16.47 -16.36 20.36
N PRO A 342 17.43 -15.83 21.15
CA PRO A 342 17.13 -14.97 22.30
C PRO A 342 16.63 -13.58 21.88
N THR A 343 16.60 -13.28 20.58
CA THR A 343 16.22 -11.97 20.05
C THR A 343 14.73 -11.91 19.81
N LYS A 344 14.04 -10.99 20.49
CA LYS A 344 12.63 -10.69 20.25
C LYS A 344 12.46 -9.27 19.73
N PRO A 345 11.46 -9.02 18.85
CA PRO A 345 11.17 -7.66 18.43
C PRO A 345 10.80 -6.79 19.62
N ALA A 346 11.29 -5.57 19.64
CA ALA A 346 10.91 -4.59 20.64
C ALA A 346 9.45 -4.15 20.45
N GLY A 347 8.80 -3.65 21.52
CA GLY A 347 7.37 -3.24 21.41
C GLY A 347 6.35 -4.35 21.65
N GLY A 348 6.82 -5.60 21.84
CA GLY A 348 5.94 -6.72 22.19
C GLY A 348 4.96 -7.10 21.08
N ASN A 349 3.80 -7.63 21.48
CA ASN A 349 2.81 -8.16 20.54
C ASN A 349 2.01 -7.08 19.80
N VAL A 350 1.98 -5.84 20.29
CA VAL A 350 1.16 -4.76 19.68
C VAL A 350 1.57 -4.49 18.23
N ILE A 351 2.86 -4.27 17.97
CA ILE A 351 3.36 -4.04 16.61
C ILE A 351 3.15 -5.32 15.78
N GLY A 352 3.42 -6.49 16.39
CA GLY A 352 3.28 -7.77 15.71
C GLY A 352 1.88 -8.07 15.22
N HIS A 353 0.86 -7.82 16.04
CA HIS A 353 -0.53 -8.09 15.67
C HIS A 353 -1.13 -7.08 14.69
N ALA A 354 -0.61 -5.85 14.69
CA ALA A 354 -1.06 -4.82 13.76
C ALA A 354 -0.34 -4.86 12.41
N SER A 355 0.83 -5.51 12.33
CA SER A 355 1.57 -5.67 11.07
C SER A 355 1.04 -6.86 10.29
N THR A 356 0.69 -6.63 9.02
CA THR A 356 0.22 -7.70 8.11
C THR A 356 1.34 -8.68 7.77
N TYR A 357 2.55 -8.14 7.54
CA TYR A 357 3.73 -8.92 7.18
C TYR A 357 4.87 -8.60 8.14
N ARG A 358 5.53 -9.63 8.67
CA ARG A 358 6.65 -9.51 9.60
C ARG A 358 7.87 -10.22 9.07
N ILE A 359 8.91 -9.45 8.80
CA ILE A 359 10.16 -9.92 8.21
C ILE A 359 11.31 -9.69 9.18
N TYR A 360 11.96 -10.78 9.60
CA TYR A 360 13.17 -10.74 10.41
C TYR A 360 14.40 -10.60 9.51
N LEU A 361 15.24 -9.62 9.81
CA LEU A 361 16.48 -9.34 9.10
C LEU A 361 17.69 -9.64 9.98
N ARG A 362 18.65 -10.38 9.44
CA ARG A 362 19.94 -10.62 10.11
C ARG A 362 21.12 -10.51 9.17
N LYS A 363 22.30 -10.23 9.72
CA LYS A 363 23.55 -10.26 8.97
C LYS A 363 23.98 -11.69 8.65
N ALA A 364 24.59 -11.90 7.50
CA ALA A 364 25.18 -13.16 7.07
C ALA A 364 26.50 -12.87 6.32
N GLY A 365 27.54 -12.52 7.06
CA GLY A 365 28.78 -11.99 6.49
C GLY A 365 28.56 -10.60 5.89
N ASN A 366 28.87 -10.46 4.59
CA ASN A 366 28.61 -9.23 3.83
C ASN A 366 27.14 -9.13 3.37
N ASP A 367 26.43 -10.25 3.34
CA ASP A 367 25.04 -10.33 2.90
C ASP A 367 24.06 -10.13 4.05
N ARG A 368 22.79 -10.21 3.72
CA ARG A 368 21.66 -10.16 4.64
C ARG A 368 20.74 -11.34 4.38
N ILE A 369 20.05 -11.78 5.42
CA ILE A 369 18.99 -12.78 5.32
C ILE A 369 17.70 -12.12 5.77
N ALA A 370 16.66 -12.24 4.94
CA ALA A 370 15.30 -11.89 5.27
C ALA A 370 14.48 -13.16 5.44
N LYS A 371 13.74 -13.26 6.54
CA LYS A 371 12.91 -14.41 6.90
C LYS A 371 11.51 -13.96 7.22
N ILE A 372 10.50 -14.57 6.61
CA ILE A 372 9.10 -14.37 7.00
C ILE A 372 8.86 -15.01 8.35
N ILE A 373 8.37 -14.22 9.30
CA ILE A 373 8.03 -14.67 10.66
C ILE A 373 6.53 -14.78 10.84
N ASP A 374 5.79 -13.86 10.21
CA ASP A 374 4.33 -13.85 10.26
C ASP A 374 3.77 -13.26 8.98
N SER A 375 2.70 -13.90 8.48
CA SER A 375 1.99 -13.48 7.27
C SER A 375 0.70 -14.26 7.14
N PRO A 376 -0.39 -13.64 6.62
CA PRO A 376 -1.66 -14.31 6.41
C PRO A 376 -1.61 -15.48 5.41
N TYR A 377 -0.69 -15.46 4.43
CA TYR A 377 -0.70 -16.44 3.33
C TYR A 377 0.67 -16.78 2.72
N HIS A 378 1.76 -16.13 3.15
CA HIS A 378 3.10 -16.48 2.67
C HIS A 378 3.60 -17.77 3.31
N PRO A 379 4.24 -18.67 2.56
CA PRO A 379 4.92 -19.81 3.16
C PRO A 379 6.09 -19.35 4.02
N TYR A 380 6.37 -20.10 5.08
CA TYR A 380 7.53 -19.86 5.92
C TYR A 380 8.81 -20.12 5.13
N SER A 381 9.55 -19.06 4.83
CA SER A 381 10.75 -19.10 3.99
C SER A 381 11.73 -17.99 4.35
N ASP A 382 12.95 -18.12 3.88
CA ASP A 382 13.97 -17.08 3.97
C ASP A 382 14.78 -16.97 2.68
N VAL A 383 15.32 -15.79 2.42
CA VAL A 383 16.16 -15.49 1.27
C VAL A 383 17.36 -14.66 1.68
N ARG A 384 18.41 -14.70 0.83
CA ARG A 384 19.59 -13.84 0.96
C ARG A 384 19.53 -12.71 -0.06
N PHE A 385 19.98 -11.54 0.37
CA PHE A 385 20.14 -10.35 -0.47
C PHE A 385 21.41 -9.59 -0.05
N THR A 386 21.87 -8.69 -0.89
CA THR A 386 23.01 -7.82 -0.61
C THR A 386 22.60 -6.36 -0.47
N VAL A 387 23.49 -5.54 0.08
CA VAL A 387 23.38 -4.08 0.15
C VAL A 387 24.59 -3.51 -0.56
N ASN A 388 24.36 -2.87 -1.70
CA ASN A 388 25.40 -2.27 -2.55
C ASN A 388 25.04 -0.83 -2.96
N GLU A 389 25.67 -0.28 -3.98
CA GLU A 389 25.38 1.09 -4.45
C GLU A 389 23.96 1.26 -4.95
N LYS A 390 23.32 0.22 -5.51
CA LYS A 390 21.92 0.22 -5.93
C LYS A 390 20.92 0.13 -4.77
N GLY A 391 21.40 0.07 -3.53
CA GLY A 391 20.58 -0.17 -2.34
C GLY A 391 20.47 -1.65 -2.04
N ILE A 392 19.24 -2.15 -1.95
CA ILE A 392 18.95 -3.59 -1.83
C ILE A 392 19.04 -4.21 -3.23
N ASP A 393 19.76 -5.32 -3.33
CA ASP A 393 20.00 -6.02 -4.59
C ASP A 393 20.11 -7.54 -4.36
N ASP A 394 20.01 -8.32 -5.41
CA ASP A 394 20.28 -9.75 -5.38
C ASP A 394 21.78 -10.02 -5.18
N LEU A 395 22.11 -11.23 -4.75
CA LEU A 395 23.50 -11.66 -4.72
C LEU A 395 24.06 -11.76 -6.14
N ASP A 396 25.28 -11.30 -6.32
CA ASP A 396 25.98 -11.53 -7.58
C ASP A 396 26.12 -13.03 -7.84
N SER A 397 25.52 -13.52 -8.91
CA SER A 397 25.56 -14.92 -9.33
C SER A 397 26.97 -15.42 -9.66
N GLU A 398 27.95 -14.51 -9.79
CA GLU A 398 29.34 -14.78 -10.20
C GLU A 398 30.37 -14.67 -9.08
N ALA A 399 30.00 -14.39 -7.82
CA ALA A 399 30.97 -14.37 -6.73
C ALA A 399 31.44 -15.80 -6.44
N PRO A 400 32.71 -16.15 -6.71
CA PRO A 400 33.21 -17.50 -6.44
C PRO A 400 33.06 -17.75 -4.93
N LYS A 401 32.39 -18.87 -4.58
CA LYS A 401 32.35 -19.36 -3.20
C LYS A 401 33.80 -19.46 -2.71
N LYS A 402 34.25 -18.50 -1.90
CA LYS A 402 35.52 -18.65 -1.16
C LYS A 402 35.36 -19.92 -0.34
N ARG A 403 35.97 -21.02 -0.80
CA ARG A 403 36.14 -22.23 -0.01
C ARG A 403 36.80 -21.82 1.29
N SER A 404 36.18 -22.14 2.40
CA SER A 404 36.77 -22.03 3.71
C SER A 404 38.03 -22.88 3.70
N ALA A 405 39.20 -22.22 3.82
CA ALA A 405 40.47 -22.89 4.11
C ALA A 405 40.42 -23.41 5.57
N ARG A 406 39.80 -24.58 5.75
CA ARG A 406 39.87 -25.39 6.94
C ARG A 406 39.82 -26.84 6.46
N GLU A 407 40.95 -27.28 5.95
CA GLU A 407 41.37 -28.67 5.81
C GLU A 407 42.79 -28.64 5.28
N LYS A 408 43.73 -28.53 6.18
CA LYS A 408 45.12 -29.01 6.09
C LYS A 408 45.82 -28.61 7.37
N ASP A 409 45.77 -29.51 8.31
CA ASP A 409 46.78 -29.80 9.30
C ASP A 409 46.32 -31.04 10.09
N GLU A 410 46.43 -32.19 9.42
CA GLU A 410 46.60 -33.52 10.01
C GLU A 410 47.45 -34.30 9.00
N ASP A 411 48.76 -34.25 9.26
CA ASP A 411 49.73 -35.33 9.01
C ASP A 411 50.89 -35.17 9.99
#